data_f9d35855f004c5b4797abef505e18346
#
_entry.id   f9d35855f004c5b4797abef505e18346
#
_cell.length_a   1.000
_cell.length_b   1.000
_cell.length_c   1.000
_cell.angle_alpha   90.00
_cell.angle_beta   90.00
_cell.angle_gamma   90.00
#
_symmetry.space_group_name_H-M   'P 1'
#
loop_
_entity.id
_entity.type
_entity.pdbx_description
1 polymer ?
#
loop_
_entity_poly.entity_id
_entity_poly.type
_entity_poly.pdbx_seq_one_letter_code
_entity_poly.pdbx_strand_id
1 'polypeptide(L)'
;MARVYLFIFIFIQACSPIGELLNLNESNSKSFDPLWIAGLIQSNNPTPLDDSNTSKEDIVNKNVLNANVDIPEWTLLVGAPNANITDSALTIDRDGFIYIAGSTNAGIYSENLIGTRDIILAKYNSRKQTIWTKQVGVRGVSLNVADVEVDQRGNVYVIGKTSGNFAGRLTGRQDLFVIKFNTNGNEIWRRQKGSRNQNLIPEKAFVDQSGISYIVGILYREQIIGESVTGFLFKIDSQGNWRRDLSISIPEGSVYPQGVVVANNTGDIFVTGTTNANLQTNRVPSTGNSDLFILKYDRSGRRQLFAQLGQVLSRTESNSIALDSFGNVFVGGMSNANFEPEGEVGESNRGILVKYNSLGVRQWIQYLGPIDGNRTTAINALSIDSEGNIFTTGQSNHMVDGRQNGIGMDYF
;
A
#
# COMPACT_ATOMS: atom_id res chain seq x y z
N MET A 1 17.66 -6.26 26.56
CA MET A 1 16.28 -6.28 26.03
C MET A 1 16.42 -6.49 24.54
N ALA A 2 16.04 -7.66 24.05
CA ALA A 2 16.15 -8.01 22.65
C ALA A 2 15.04 -7.27 21.87
N ARG A 3 15.42 -6.44 20.92
CA ARG A 3 14.49 -5.78 20.00
C ARG A 3 14.10 -6.79 18.94
N VAL A 4 12.82 -7.10 18.85
CA VAL A 4 12.27 -7.96 17.80
C VAL A 4 11.85 -7.06 16.65
N TYR A 5 12.56 -7.13 15.53
CA TYR A 5 12.14 -6.53 14.27
C TYR A 5 11.31 -7.57 13.50
N LEU A 6 10.06 -7.26 13.23
CA LEU A 6 9.14 -8.15 12.53
C LEU A 6 9.07 -7.71 11.07
N PHE A 7 9.66 -8.49 10.16
CA PHE A 7 9.44 -8.38 8.73
C PHE A 7 8.42 -9.44 8.30
N ILE A 8 7.27 -9.02 7.77
CA ILE A 8 6.26 -9.93 7.27
C ILE A 8 6.28 -9.87 5.76
N PHE A 9 6.69 -10.95 5.10
CA PHE A 9 6.51 -11.14 3.68
C PHE A 9 5.21 -11.91 3.44
N ILE A 10 4.26 -11.27 2.77
CA ILE A 10 3.05 -11.94 2.29
C ILE A 10 3.25 -12.26 0.82
N PHE A 11 3.51 -13.53 0.52
CA PHE A 11 3.48 -14.01 -0.86
C PHE A 11 2.04 -14.26 -1.27
N ILE A 12 1.54 -13.44 -2.19
CA ILE A 12 0.27 -13.68 -2.85
C ILE A 12 0.59 -14.11 -4.27
N GLN A 13 0.45 -15.41 -4.53
CA GLN A 13 0.58 -15.93 -5.87
C GLN A 13 -0.72 -15.66 -6.63
N ALA A 14 -0.75 -14.58 -7.40
CA ALA A 14 -1.77 -14.34 -8.40
C ALA A 14 -1.46 -15.21 -9.61
N CYS A 15 -2.09 -16.36 -9.74
CA CYS A 15 -2.18 -17.06 -11.01
C CYS A 15 -3.20 -16.35 -11.89
N SER A 16 -2.75 -15.43 -12.73
CA SER A 16 -3.54 -14.98 -13.88
C SER A 16 -3.55 -16.08 -14.94
N PRO A 17 -4.70 -16.46 -15.48
CA PRO A 17 -4.75 -17.32 -16.65
C PRO A 17 -4.42 -16.49 -17.91
N ILE A 18 -3.16 -16.39 -18.28
CA ILE A 18 -2.76 -16.12 -19.66
C ILE A 18 -2.49 -17.48 -20.29
N GLY A 19 -3.53 -18.12 -20.74
CA GLY A 19 -3.50 -19.37 -21.44
C GLY A 19 -4.46 -19.37 -22.60
N GLU A 20 -4.17 -18.53 -23.61
CA GLU A 20 -4.64 -18.72 -24.98
C GLU A 20 -3.70 -17.96 -25.93
N LEU A 21 -2.69 -18.63 -26.36
CA LEU A 21 -2.05 -18.62 -27.68
C LEU A 21 -0.64 -19.22 -27.57
N LEU A 22 -0.60 -20.55 -27.58
CA LEU A 22 0.44 -21.31 -28.30
C LEU A 22 0.19 -22.80 -28.03
N ASN A 23 -0.37 -23.48 -29.05
CA ASN A 23 -0.39 -24.94 -29.18
C ASN A 23 1.05 -25.46 -29.11
N LEU A 24 1.39 -26.18 -28.05
CA LEU A 24 2.44 -27.21 -28.10
C LEU A 24 1.99 -28.39 -27.26
N ASN A 25 1.98 -29.55 -27.94
CA ASN A 25 1.60 -30.86 -27.48
C ASN A 25 2.41 -31.41 -26.32
N GLU A 26 1.67 -32.04 -25.43
CA GLU A 26 1.89 -33.27 -24.67
C GLU A 26 3.18 -33.55 -23.88
N SER A 27 2.88 -34.00 -22.67
CA SER A 27 3.56 -34.98 -21.81
C SER A 27 4.68 -34.47 -20.91
N ASN A 28 4.33 -34.24 -19.66
CA ASN A 28 4.90 -34.93 -18.49
C ASN A 28 4.40 -34.32 -17.17
N SER A 29 3.47 -35.03 -16.55
CA SER A 29 3.11 -34.84 -15.16
C SER A 29 4.29 -35.22 -14.27
N LYS A 30 4.94 -34.26 -13.64
CA LYS A 30 5.76 -34.48 -12.45
C LYS A 30 5.15 -33.74 -11.27
N SER A 31 4.68 -34.53 -10.32
CA SER A 31 4.27 -34.09 -8.99
C SER A 31 5.37 -33.27 -8.32
N PHE A 32 5.06 -32.10 -7.85
CA PHE A 32 5.96 -31.30 -7.03
C PHE A 32 6.07 -31.92 -5.63
N ASP A 33 7.27 -32.35 -5.29
CA ASP A 33 7.65 -32.87 -3.98
C ASP A 33 8.00 -31.67 -3.05
N PRO A 34 7.40 -31.58 -1.84
CA PRO A 34 7.59 -30.42 -0.93
C PRO A 34 8.98 -30.34 -0.26
N LEU A 35 9.92 -31.21 -0.60
CA LEU A 35 11.21 -31.34 0.10
C LEU A 35 12.36 -30.44 -0.37
N TRP A 36 12.13 -29.48 -1.29
CA TRP A 36 13.21 -28.64 -1.83
C TRP A 36 13.52 -27.35 -1.06
N ILE A 37 12.90 -27.09 0.09
CA ILE A 37 13.15 -25.84 0.88
C ILE A 37 14.16 -26.07 2.03
N ALA A 38 14.62 -27.28 2.26
CA ALA A 38 15.48 -27.59 3.42
C ALA A 38 16.99 -27.64 3.13
N GLY A 39 17.47 -27.23 1.98
CA GLY A 39 18.82 -27.57 1.51
C GLY A 39 19.84 -26.44 1.28
N LEU A 40 19.67 -25.24 1.85
CA LEU A 40 20.63 -24.15 1.66
C LEU A 40 21.02 -23.42 2.95
N ILE A 41 21.51 -24.16 3.93
CA ILE A 41 22.31 -23.61 5.00
C ILE A 41 23.59 -24.45 5.12
N GLN A 42 24.64 -24.07 4.44
CA GLN A 42 26.01 -24.40 4.84
C GLN A 42 26.87 -23.14 4.79
N SER A 43 27.41 -22.83 5.95
CA SER A 43 28.32 -21.76 6.25
C SER A 43 29.61 -21.83 5.46
N ASN A 44 30.04 -20.71 4.87
CA ASN A 44 31.42 -20.49 4.55
C ASN A 44 31.90 -19.16 5.18
N ASN A 45 32.83 -19.25 6.10
CA ASN A 45 33.55 -18.13 6.67
C ASN A 45 34.34 -17.39 5.56
N PRO A 46 34.28 -16.05 5.48
CA PRO A 46 35.16 -15.31 4.57
C PRO A 46 36.51 -15.06 5.20
N THR A 47 37.57 -15.32 4.43
CA THR A 47 38.93 -14.87 4.67
C THR A 47 39.05 -13.34 4.52
N PRO A 48 39.94 -12.66 5.29
CA PRO A 48 40.10 -11.21 5.20
C PRO A 48 40.71 -10.77 3.88
N LEU A 49 40.13 -9.78 3.22
CA LEU A 49 40.70 -9.11 2.06
C LEU A 49 41.43 -7.81 2.48
N ASP A 50 42.58 -7.63 1.89
CA ASP A 50 43.57 -6.55 2.07
C ASP A 50 42.99 -5.18 1.60
N ASP A 51 43.15 -4.17 2.48
CA ASP A 51 42.59 -2.84 2.35
C ASP A 51 43.63 -1.85 1.76
N SER A 52 43.69 -1.76 0.44
CA SER A 52 44.39 -0.63 -0.20
C SER A 52 43.83 -0.33 -1.59
N ASN A 53 42.79 0.46 -1.65
CA ASN A 53 42.38 1.41 -2.70
C ASN A 53 40.87 1.66 -2.66
N THR A 54 40.45 2.62 -1.88
CA THR A 54 39.08 3.13 -1.96
C THR A 54 39.03 4.63 -2.15
N SER A 55 38.42 5.10 -3.22
CA SER A 55 38.18 6.51 -3.52
C SER A 55 37.07 7.10 -2.62
N LYS A 56 37.11 8.42 -2.41
CA LYS A 56 36.18 9.14 -1.53
C LYS A 56 34.66 9.00 -1.89
N GLU A 57 34.35 8.53 -3.09
CA GLU A 57 32.95 8.30 -3.52
C GLU A 57 32.31 7.03 -2.92
N ASP A 58 33.14 6.05 -2.54
CA ASP A 58 32.66 4.79 -1.94
C ASP A 58 32.24 4.93 -0.46
N ILE A 59 32.59 6.03 0.20
CA ILE A 59 32.34 6.22 1.64
C ILE A 59 30.91 6.68 1.91
N VAL A 60 30.27 7.37 0.97
CA VAL A 60 28.90 7.87 1.14
C VAL A 60 27.88 6.74 0.99
N ASN A 61 28.18 5.72 0.21
CA ASN A 61 27.28 4.57 0.02
C ASN A 61 27.44 3.44 1.04
N LYS A 62 28.56 3.40 1.79
CA LYS A 62 28.78 2.33 2.79
C LYS A 62 28.04 2.50 4.11
N ASN A 63 27.56 3.69 4.45
CA ASN A 63 26.89 3.94 5.73
C ASN A 63 25.39 3.66 5.74
N VAL A 64 24.78 3.28 4.61
CA VAL A 64 23.35 3.00 4.51
C VAL A 64 23.04 1.49 4.52
N LEU A 65 24.02 0.60 4.31
CA LEU A 65 23.77 -0.83 4.05
C LEU A 65 24.47 -1.82 4.99
N ASN A 66 24.99 -1.39 6.13
CA ASN A 66 25.43 -2.30 7.20
C ASN A 66 24.36 -2.53 8.27
N ALA A 67 23.08 -2.46 7.93
CA ALA A 67 22.10 -3.17 8.68
C ALA A 67 22.29 -4.66 8.39
N ASN A 68 22.67 -5.46 9.38
CA ASN A 68 22.45 -6.89 9.34
C ASN A 68 20.99 -7.08 8.94
N VAL A 69 20.74 -7.46 7.70
CA VAL A 69 19.40 -7.86 7.26
C VAL A 69 19.18 -9.19 7.96
N ASP A 70 18.56 -9.14 9.13
CA ASP A 70 18.05 -10.33 9.78
C ASP A 70 17.12 -10.98 8.76
N ILE A 71 17.48 -12.17 8.30
CA ILE A 71 16.60 -13.02 7.51
C ILE A 71 15.29 -13.10 8.30
N PRO A 72 14.13 -12.86 7.71
CA PRO A 72 12.88 -12.87 8.45
C PRO A 72 12.77 -14.17 9.21
N GLU A 73 12.67 -14.08 10.54
CA GLU A 73 12.59 -15.25 11.41
C GLU A 73 11.46 -16.21 10.99
N TRP A 74 10.53 -15.73 10.13
CA TRP A 74 9.41 -16.52 9.70
C TRP A 74 8.60 -15.93 8.52
N THR A 75 7.91 -16.83 7.84
CA THR A 75 6.91 -16.53 6.81
C THR A 75 5.59 -17.17 7.19
N LEU A 76 4.48 -16.45 7.02
CA LEU A 76 3.13 -16.94 7.17
C LEU A 76 2.47 -17.01 5.80
N LEU A 77 2.04 -18.21 5.39
CA LEU A 77 1.24 -18.41 4.19
C LEU A 77 -0.23 -18.54 4.60
N VAL A 78 -1.08 -17.71 4.01
CA VAL A 78 -2.54 -17.75 4.17
C VAL A 78 -3.14 -18.17 2.84
N GLY A 79 -3.89 -19.29 2.85
CA GLY A 79 -4.50 -19.79 1.62
C GLY A 79 -5.17 -21.14 1.79
N ALA A 80 -5.76 -21.63 0.72
CA ALA A 80 -6.27 -22.98 0.55
C ALA A 80 -5.99 -23.44 -0.88
N PRO A 81 -6.01 -24.77 -1.18
CA PRO A 81 -5.87 -25.26 -2.52
C PRO A 81 -6.89 -24.62 -3.47
N ASN A 82 -6.43 -24.14 -4.62
CA ASN A 82 -7.25 -23.46 -5.64
C ASN A 82 -7.89 -22.12 -5.19
N ALA A 83 -7.50 -21.58 -4.03
CA ALA A 83 -7.91 -20.26 -3.61
C ALA A 83 -7.05 -19.20 -4.31
N ASN A 84 -7.71 -18.15 -4.79
CA ASN A 84 -7.07 -16.91 -5.20
C ASN A 84 -7.37 -15.85 -4.15
N ILE A 85 -6.35 -15.45 -3.40
CA ILE A 85 -6.43 -14.34 -2.44
C ILE A 85 -5.78 -13.12 -3.09
N THR A 86 -6.54 -12.06 -3.19
CA THR A 86 -6.10 -10.77 -3.76
C THR A 86 -6.46 -9.64 -2.80
N ASP A 87 -6.09 -8.43 -3.18
CA ASP A 87 -6.49 -7.21 -2.46
C ASP A 87 -6.16 -7.31 -0.96
N SER A 88 -4.95 -7.73 -0.64
CA SER A 88 -4.54 -7.94 0.74
C SER A 88 -3.99 -6.68 1.39
N ALA A 89 -4.30 -6.54 2.66
CA ALA A 89 -3.82 -5.47 3.51
C ALA A 89 -3.43 -6.02 4.89
N LEU A 90 -2.56 -5.29 5.57
CA LEU A 90 -2.03 -5.66 6.87
C LEU A 90 -1.91 -4.43 7.76
N THR A 91 -2.22 -4.59 9.04
CA THR A 91 -1.94 -3.61 10.08
C THR A 91 -1.48 -4.30 11.37
N ILE A 92 -0.82 -3.55 12.25
CA ILE A 92 -0.32 -4.04 13.54
C ILE A 92 -0.81 -3.09 14.63
N ASP A 93 -1.37 -3.64 15.71
CA ASP A 93 -1.74 -2.82 16.85
C ASP A 93 -0.54 -2.56 17.77
N ARG A 94 -0.72 -1.64 18.73
CA ARG A 94 0.31 -1.27 19.69
C ARG A 94 0.80 -2.43 20.60
N ASP A 95 0.01 -3.49 20.73
CA ASP A 95 0.34 -4.67 21.54
C ASP A 95 1.07 -5.73 20.69
N GLY A 96 1.33 -5.44 19.40
CA GLY A 96 2.05 -6.30 18.47
C GLY A 96 1.20 -7.40 17.85
N PHE A 97 -0.13 -7.33 17.95
CA PHE A 97 -1.00 -8.23 17.20
C PHE A 97 -1.08 -7.78 15.73
N ILE A 98 -1.04 -8.77 14.85
CA ILE A 98 -1.03 -8.59 13.41
C ILE A 98 -2.42 -8.92 12.87
N TYR A 99 -2.96 -8.03 12.07
CA TYR A 99 -4.23 -8.21 11.40
C TYR A 99 -4.00 -8.26 9.89
N ILE A 100 -4.52 -9.30 9.24
CA ILE A 100 -4.42 -9.51 7.80
C ILE A 100 -5.82 -9.61 7.24
N ALA A 101 -6.13 -8.79 6.24
CA ALA A 101 -7.35 -8.87 5.47
C ALA A 101 -7.05 -9.12 4.00
N GLY A 102 -7.97 -9.78 3.29
CA GLY A 102 -7.87 -10.01 1.86
C GLY A 102 -9.20 -10.46 1.27
N SER A 103 -9.23 -10.61 -0.04
CA SER A 103 -10.41 -11.05 -0.81
C SER A 103 -10.16 -12.44 -1.38
N THR A 104 -11.08 -13.37 -1.20
CA THR A 104 -10.94 -14.76 -1.66
C THR A 104 -12.10 -15.21 -2.54
N ASN A 105 -11.82 -16.05 -3.52
CA ASN A 105 -12.82 -16.75 -4.32
C ASN A 105 -13.04 -18.20 -3.86
N ALA A 106 -12.57 -18.55 -2.67
CA ALA A 106 -12.68 -19.90 -2.09
C ALA A 106 -12.94 -19.84 -0.59
N GLY A 107 -13.35 -20.93 0.00
CA GLY A 107 -13.39 -21.12 1.45
C GLY A 107 -11.98 -21.19 2.03
N ILE A 108 -11.73 -20.40 3.06
CA ILE A 108 -10.48 -20.35 3.81
C ILE A 108 -10.80 -20.66 5.28
N TYR A 109 -9.83 -21.15 6.04
CA TYR A 109 -9.98 -21.44 7.48
C TYR A 109 -11.16 -22.38 7.81
N SER A 110 -11.40 -23.39 6.97
CA SER A 110 -12.52 -24.34 7.12
C SER A 110 -13.93 -23.75 6.90
N GLU A 111 -14.02 -22.54 6.39
CA GLU A 111 -15.28 -21.91 5.98
C GLU A 111 -15.58 -22.20 4.51
N ASN A 112 -16.85 -22.08 4.13
CA ASN A 112 -17.28 -22.17 2.73
C ASN A 112 -17.37 -20.78 2.11
N LEU A 113 -17.09 -20.68 0.79
CA LEU A 113 -17.36 -19.47 0.04
C LEU A 113 -18.87 -19.16 0.07
N ILE A 114 -19.22 -17.93 0.45
CA ILE A 114 -20.60 -17.47 0.60
C ILE A 114 -21.04 -16.64 -0.61
N GLY A 115 -20.23 -15.66 -0.99
CA GLY A 115 -20.44 -14.77 -2.13
C GLY A 115 -19.81 -15.29 -3.42
N THR A 116 -19.60 -14.40 -4.37
CA THR A 116 -18.72 -14.66 -5.52
C THR A 116 -17.26 -14.36 -5.17
N ARG A 117 -17.05 -13.49 -4.17
CA ARG A 117 -15.79 -13.19 -3.51
C ARG A 117 -16.07 -12.74 -2.09
N ASP A 118 -15.39 -13.31 -1.13
CA ASP A 118 -15.54 -13.05 0.30
C ASP A 118 -14.33 -12.30 0.85
N ILE A 119 -14.52 -11.62 1.97
CA ILE A 119 -13.46 -11.06 2.79
C ILE A 119 -12.92 -12.17 3.69
N ILE A 120 -11.62 -12.30 3.79
CA ILE A 120 -10.95 -13.00 4.88
C ILE A 120 -10.31 -11.99 5.81
N LEU A 121 -10.37 -12.26 7.12
CA LEU A 121 -9.73 -11.46 8.15
C LEU A 121 -9.18 -12.38 9.23
N ALA A 122 -7.92 -12.16 9.61
CA ALA A 122 -7.26 -12.97 10.63
C ALA A 122 -6.46 -12.10 11.58
N LYS A 123 -6.43 -12.50 12.85
CA LYS A 123 -5.58 -11.92 13.89
C LYS A 123 -4.55 -12.94 14.36
N TYR A 124 -3.30 -12.50 14.42
CA TYR A 124 -2.18 -13.30 14.92
C TYR A 124 -1.46 -12.56 16.04
N ASN A 125 -0.84 -13.31 16.94
CA ASN A 125 0.10 -12.73 17.90
C ASN A 125 1.53 -12.66 17.31
N SER A 126 2.45 -12.02 18.03
CA SER A 126 3.87 -11.91 17.64
C SER A 126 4.59 -13.26 17.52
N ARG A 127 4.02 -14.35 18.05
CA ARG A 127 4.53 -15.73 17.90
C ARG A 127 3.88 -16.47 16.73
N LYS A 128 3.17 -15.80 15.81
CA LYS A 128 2.48 -16.37 14.62
C LYS A 128 1.27 -17.23 14.96
N GLN A 129 0.85 -17.30 16.20
CA GLN A 129 -0.31 -18.09 16.57
C GLN A 129 -1.57 -17.35 16.14
N THR A 130 -2.43 -18.06 15.45
CA THR A 130 -3.76 -17.56 15.09
C THR A 130 -4.58 -17.33 16.35
N ILE A 131 -5.07 -16.13 16.56
CA ILE A 131 -5.97 -15.79 17.67
C ILE A 131 -7.41 -16.03 17.22
N TRP A 132 -7.77 -15.52 16.06
CA TRP A 132 -9.05 -15.79 15.41
C TRP A 132 -8.98 -15.53 13.90
N THR A 133 -9.92 -16.13 13.18
CA THR A 133 -10.14 -15.94 11.75
C THR A 133 -11.60 -15.67 11.47
N LYS A 134 -11.89 -14.96 10.39
CA LYS A 134 -13.24 -14.67 9.89
C LYS A 134 -13.27 -14.75 8.38
N GLN A 135 -14.36 -15.29 7.85
CA GLN A 135 -14.73 -15.12 6.46
C GLN A 135 -16.10 -14.46 6.38
N VAL A 136 -16.22 -13.39 5.60
CA VAL A 136 -17.44 -12.59 5.49
C VAL A 136 -17.84 -12.48 4.03
N GLY A 137 -19.02 -12.92 3.71
CA GLY A 137 -19.57 -12.87 2.36
C GLY A 137 -21.08 -12.59 2.36
N VAL A 138 -21.61 -12.33 1.18
CA VAL A 138 -23.04 -12.25 0.90
C VAL A 138 -23.33 -12.96 -0.42
N ARG A 139 -24.34 -13.82 -0.45
CA ARG A 139 -24.66 -14.64 -1.61
C ARG A 139 -24.82 -13.80 -2.88
N GLY A 140 -24.05 -14.15 -3.93
CA GLY A 140 -24.07 -13.48 -5.22
C GLY A 140 -23.38 -12.11 -5.25
N VAL A 141 -22.70 -11.71 -4.16
CA VAL A 141 -22.01 -10.42 -4.05
C VAL A 141 -20.51 -10.64 -4.08
N SER A 142 -19.78 -9.72 -4.72
CA SER A 142 -18.32 -9.64 -4.65
C SER A 142 -17.91 -8.56 -3.65
N LEU A 143 -17.04 -8.93 -2.71
CA LEU A 143 -16.43 -8.04 -1.74
C LEU A 143 -14.92 -7.99 -1.99
N ASN A 144 -14.39 -6.79 -2.22
CA ASN A 144 -12.96 -6.57 -2.44
C ASN A 144 -12.42 -5.66 -1.33
N VAL A 145 -11.39 -6.14 -0.63
CA VAL A 145 -10.70 -5.38 0.42
C VAL A 145 -9.83 -4.31 -0.24
N ALA A 146 -9.77 -3.13 0.32
CA ALA A 146 -8.82 -2.09 -0.04
C ALA A 146 -7.79 -1.91 1.07
N ASP A 147 -8.26 -1.93 2.34
CA ASP A 147 -7.37 -1.70 3.47
C ASP A 147 -7.91 -2.31 4.76
N VAL A 148 -7.03 -2.48 5.74
CA VAL A 148 -7.35 -2.89 7.12
C VAL A 148 -6.61 -2.00 8.10
N GLU A 149 -7.35 -1.48 9.08
CA GLU A 149 -6.83 -0.59 10.10
C GLU A 149 -7.28 -1.00 11.50
N VAL A 150 -6.54 -0.58 12.51
CA VAL A 150 -6.86 -0.88 13.91
C VAL A 150 -6.84 0.39 14.75
N ASP A 151 -7.88 0.60 15.58
CA ASP A 151 -7.91 1.71 16.52
C ASP A 151 -7.13 1.38 17.81
N GLN A 152 -6.90 2.39 18.65
CA GLN A 152 -6.17 2.22 19.92
C GLN A 152 -6.82 1.26 20.91
N ARG A 153 -8.09 0.90 20.72
CA ARG A 153 -8.83 -0.05 21.53
C ARG A 153 -8.77 -1.48 20.96
N GLY A 154 -8.01 -1.67 19.87
CA GLY A 154 -7.90 -2.95 19.17
C GLY A 154 -9.13 -3.30 18.33
N ASN A 155 -10.05 -2.35 18.04
CA ASN A 155 -11.10 -2.60 17.07
C ASN A 155 -10.54 -2.52 15.67
N VAL A 156 -10.96 -3.45 14.81
CA VAL A 156 -10.47 -3.60 13.45
C VAL A 156 -11.49 -3.04 12.47
N TYR A 157 -11.01 -2.26 11.53
CA TYR A 157 -11.81 -1.70 10.44
C TYR A 157 -11.33 -2.31 9.13
N VAL A 158 -12.23 -2.97 8.41
CA VAL A 158 -11.99 -3.48 7.05
C VAL A 158 -12.70 -2.58 6.08
N ILE A 159 -11.96 -1.99 5.17
CA ILE A 159 -12.44 -1.05 4.16
C ILE A 159 -12.35 -1.74 2.80
N GLY A 160 -13.35 -1.52 1.94
CA GLY A 160 -13.34 -2.12 0.62
C GLY A 160 -14.47 -1.66 -0.27
N LYS A 161 -14.65 -2.36 -1.39
CA LYS A 161 -15.71 -2.11 -2.36
C LYS A 161 -16.58 -3.34 -2.57
N THR A 162 -17.84 -3.11 -2.87
CA THR A 162 -18.83 -4.16 -3.11
C THR A 162 -19.58 -3.93 -4.42
N SER A 163 -19.88 -5.02 -5.13
CA SER A 163 -20.73 -5.00 -6.32
C SER A 163 -22.21 -5.32 -6.02
N GLY A 164 -22.61 -5.36 -4.75
CA GLY A 164 -23.97 -5.73 -4.37
C GLY A 164 -24.47 -5.09 -3.07
N ASN A 165 -25.63 -5.53 -2.64
CA ASN A 165 -26.23 -5.12 -1.38
C ASN A 165 -25.52 -5.83 -0.22
N PHE A 166 -24.59 -5.16 0.41
CA PHE A 166 -23.78 -5.71 1.49
C PHE A 166 -24.22 -5.18 2.87
N ALA A 167 -24.27 -3.87 3.02
CA ALA A 167 -24.68 -3.19 4.24
C ALA A 167 -25.76 -2.13 3.97
N GLY A 168 -26.30 -2.16 2.77
CA GLY A 168 -27.31 -1.26 2.25
C GLY A 168 -27.60 -1.59 0.79
N ARG A 169 -28.45 -0.79 0.16
CA ARG A 169 -28.74 -0.94 -1.27
C ARG A 169 -27.55 -0.42 -2.08
N LEU A 170 -27.12 -1.22 -3.07
CA LEU A 170 -26.14 -0.79 -4.06
C LEU A 170 -26.67 0.46 -4.79
N THR A 171 -25.88 1.51 -4.83
CA THR A 171 -26.26 2.81 -5.42
C THR A 171 -25.51 3.07 -6.73
N GLY A 172 -24.21 2.77 -6.77
CA GLY A 172 -23.40 2.77 -7.99
C GLY A 172 -23.30 1.37 -8.60
N ARG A 173 -22.28 1.11 -9.39
CA ARG A 173 -21.88 -0.24 -9.80
C ARG A 173 -21.00 -0.89 -8.75
N GLN A 174 -20.20 -0.07 -8.09
CA GLN A 174 -19.38 -0.44 -6.93
C GLN A 174 -19.55 0.64 -5.86
N ASP A 175 -19.89 0.20 -4.68
CA ASP A 175 -20.02 1.03 -3.49
C ASP A 175 -18.89 0.73 -2.53
N LEU A 176 -18.46 1.73 -1.78
CA LEU A 176 -17.54 1.60 -0.67
C LEU A 176 -18.25 0.93 0.51
N PHE A 177 -17.57 0.03 1.20
CA PHE A 177 -18.02 -0.49 2.49
C PHE A 177 -16.97 -0.30 3.59
N VAL A 178 -17.45 -0.26 4.83
CA VAL A 178 -16.62 -0.33 6.04
C VAL A 178 -17.27 -1.31 7.00
N ILE A 179 -16.48 -2.23 7.55
CA ILE A 179 -16.90 -3.14 8.63
C ILE A 179 -16.02 -2.86 9.83
N LYS A 180 -16.63 -2.76 11.00
CA LYS A 180 -15.91 -2.69 12.27
C LYS A 180 -16.10 -3.96 13.07
N PHE A 181 -15.01 -4.54 13.53
CA PHE A 181 -14.98 -5.67 14.45
C PHE A 181 -14.36 -5.23 15.79
N ASN A 182 -14.76 -5.89 16.88
CA ASN A 182 -14.09 -5.74 18.17
C ASN A 182 -12.80 -6.58 18.21
N THR A 183 -12.07 -6.47 19.31
CA THR A 183 -10.79 -7.19 19.56
C THR A 183 -10.92 -8.72 19.45
N ASN A 184 -12.12 -9.27 19.64
CA ASN A 184 -12.43 -10.70 19.58
C ASN A 184 -12.94 -11.14 18.19
N GLY A 185 -12.91 -10.25 17.20
CA GLY A 185 -13.38 -10.55 15.85
C GLY A 185 -14.91 -10.60 15.72
N ASN A 186 -15.68 -10.06 16.67
CA ASN A 186 -17.12 -9.94 16.54
C ASN A 186 -17.45 -8.63 15.84
N GLU A 187 -18.30 -8.70 14.81
CA GLU A 187 -18.75 -7.52 14.09
C GLU A 187 -19.55 -6.60 15.02
N ILE A 188 -19.19 -5.31 15.02
CA ILE A 188 -19.91 -4.27 15.75
C ILE A 188 -20.91 -3.60 14.83
N TRP A 189 -20.46 -3.21 13.65
CA TRP A 189 -21.30 -2.62 12.59
C TRP A 189 -20.66 -2.77 11.22
N ARG A 190 -21.48 -2.67 10.18
CA ARG A 190 -21.04 -2.49 8.80
C ARG A 190 -21.80 -1.34 8.16
N ARG A 191 -21.20 -0.66 7.21
CA ARG A 191 -21.78 0.46 6.46
C ARG A 191 -21.41 0.35 5.01
N GLN A 192 -22.32 0.82 4.15
CA GLN A 192 -22.12 0.93 2.72
C GLN A 192 -22.44 2.34 2.27
N LYS A 193 -21.65 2.87 1.34
CA LYS A 193 -21.83 4.20 0.76
C LYS A 193 -21.57 4.11 -0.73
N GLY A 194 -22.52 4.58 -1.51
CA GLY A 194 -22.42 4.64 -2.97
C GLY A 194 -22.72 6.03 -3.51
N SER A 195 -22.48 6.19 -4.80
CA SER A 195 -22.81 7.38 -5.56
C SER A 195 -23.52 6.99 -6.85
N ARG A 196 -24.63 7.65 -7.16
CA ARG A 196 -25.45 7.31 -8.32
C ARG A 196 -24.66 7.43 -9.61
N ASN A 197 -24.67 6.36 -10.43
CA ASN A 197 -23.97 6.27 -11.70
C ASN A 197 -22.44 6.44 -11.61
N GLN A 198 -21.84 6.21 -10.44
CA GLN A 198 -20.40 6.28 -10.23
C GLN A 198 -19.90 5.05 -9.50
N ASN A 199 -18.65 4.73 -9.69
CA ASN A 199 -17.92 3.74 -8.90
C ASN A 199 -17.19 4.47 -7.78
N LEU A 200 -17.35 3.99 -6.55
CA LEU A 200 -16.57 4.38 -5.39
C LEU A 200 -15.51 3.32 -5.15
N ILE A 201 -14.26 3.67 -5.41
CA ILE A 201 -13.11 2.78 -5.23
C ILE A 201 -12.25 3.34 -4.11
N PRO A 202 -12.33 2.77 -2.89
CA PRO A 202 -11.39 3.10 -1.84
C PRO A 202 -10.01 2.54 -2.16
N GLU A 203 -8.97 3.28 -1.78
CA GLU A 203 -7.56 2.89 -1.96
C GLU A 203 -6.88 2.66 -0.62
N LYS A 204 -6.95 3.64 0.29
CA LYS A 204 -6.32 3.60 1.60
C LYS A 204 -7.19 4.24 2.67
N ALA A 205 -6.92 3.83 3.91
CA ALA A 205 -7.56 4.41 5.08
C ALA A 205 -6.52 4.71 6.18
N PHE A 206 -6.95 5.47 7.15
CA PHE A 206 -6.28 5.72 8.41
C PHE A 206 -7.32 5.84 9.51
N VAL A 207 -7.07 5.23 10.66
CA VAL A 207 -7.95 5.34 11.83
C VAL A 207 -7.25 6.12 12.93
N ASP A 208 -7.84 7.25 13.34
CA ASP A 208 -7.26 8.07 14.39
C ASP A 208 -7.52 7.48 15.79
N GLN A 209 -6.92 8.12 16.80
CA GLN A 209 -7.03 7.71 18.20
C GLN A 209 -8.46 7.72 18.75
N SER A 210 -9.37 8.49 18.15
CA SER A 210 -10.79 8.54 18.52
C SER A 210 -11.64 7.48 17.82
N GLY A 211 -11.04 6.74 16.88
CA GLY A 211 -11.70 5.72 16.06
C GLY A 211 -12.46 6.31 14.87
N ILE A 212 -12.09 7.51 14.42
CA ILE A 212 -12.57 8.06 13.16
C ILE A 212 -11.71 7.47 12.04
N SER A 213 -12.36 6.84 11.04
CA SER A 213 -11.69 6.38 9.83
C SER A 213 -11.74 7.46 8.77
N TYR A 214 -10.58 7.75 8.19
CA TYR A 214 -10.37 8.63 7.04
C TYR A 214 -10.06 7.74 5.84
N ILE A 215 -10.87 7.83 4.80
CA ILE A 215 -10.82 6.92 3.65
C ILE A 215 -10.62 7.75 2.39
N VAL A 216 -9.57 7.46 1.65
CA VAL A 216 -9.29 8.08 0.36
C VAL A 216 -9.47 7.09 -0.77
N GLY A 217 -9.74 7.60 -1.97
CA GLY A 217 -9.95 6.80 -3.16
C GLY A 217 -10.48 7.65 -4.29
N ILE A 218 -11.05 6.99 -5.30
CA ILE A 218 -11.53 7.63 -6.52
C ILE A 218 -13.00 7.40 -6.78
N LEU A 219 -13.61 8.42 -7.41
CA LEU A 219 -14.92 8.42 -8.03
C LEU A 219 -14.73 8.43 -9.55
N TYR A 220 -15.29 7.49 -10.26
CA TYR A 220 -15.25 7.55 -11.72
C TYR A 220 -16.52 6.97 -12.36
N ARG A 221 -16.76 7.39 -13.62
CA ARG A 221 -17.85 6.90 -14.49
C ARG A 221 -17.24 6.10 -15.62
N GLU A 222 -17.65 4.85 -15.79
CA GLU A 222 -17.07 3.95 -16.82
C GLU A 222 -17.40 4.33 -18.26
N GLN A 223 -18.38 5.19 -18.49
CA GLN A 223 -18.97 5.41 -19.83
C GLN A 223 -18.47 6.66 -20.57
N ILE A 224 -17.58 7.44 -19.96
CA ILE A 224 -17.11 8.69 -20.54
C ILE A 224 -15.61 8.58 -20.75
N ILE A 225 -15.22 8.35 -22.01
CA ILE A 225 -13.79 8.36 -22.41
C ILE A 225 -13.28 9.80 -22.28
N GLY A 226 -12.18 9.99 -21.51
CA GLY A 226 -11.55 11.30 -21.32
C GLY A 226 -12.11 12.11 -20.15
N GLU A 227 -13.05 11.56 -19.35
CA GLU A 227 -13.48 12.22 -18.11
C GLU A 227 -12.37 12.21 -17.06
N SER A 228 -12.18 13.33 -16.40
CA SER A 228 -11.23 13.47 -15.30
C SER A 228 -11.66 12.64 -14.09
N VAL A 229 -10.71 11.93 -13.49
CA VAL A 229 -10.94 11.16 -12.27
C VAL A 229 -10.95 12.09 -11.07
N THR A 230 -11.99 11.97 -10.25
CA THR A 230 -12.15 12.74 -9.02
C THR A 230 -11.73 11.91 -7.82
N GLY A 231 -10.83 12.44 -6.99
CA GLY A 231 -10.50 11.86 -5.70
C GLY A 231 -11.55 12.18 -4.63
N PHE A 232 -11.63 11.37 -3.60
CA PHE A 232 -12.42 11.65 -2.41
C PHE A 232 -11.62 11.45 -1.11
N LEU A 233 -12.05 12.16 -0.07
CA LEU A 233 -11.71 11.91 1.32
C LEU A 233 -13.01 11.82 2.11
N PHE A 234 -13.37 10.62 2.55
CA PHE A 234 -14.55 10.37 3.38
C PHE A 234 -14.13 10.11 4.82
N LYS A 235 -15.05 10.45 5.73
CA LYS A 235 -14.87 10.22 7.16
C LYS A 235 -16.06 9.47 7.72
N ILE A 236 -15.76 8.45 8.54
CA ILE A 236 -16.79 7.72 9.30
C ILE A 236 -16.35 7.63 10.75
N ASP A 237 -17.25 7.94 11.70
CA ASP A 237 -16.92 7.91 13.11
C ASP A 237 -16.93 6.49 13.70
N SER A 238 -16.51 6.36 14.95
CA SER A 238 -16.42 5.09 15.66
C SER A 238 -17.78 4.40 15.84
N GLN A 239 -18.90 5.10 15.70
CA GLN A 239 -20.28 4.59 15.74
C GLN A 239 -20.83 4.21 14.36
N GLY A 240 -20.04 4.47 13.29
CA GLY A 240 -20.45 4.18 11.91
C GLY A 240 -21.32 5.26 11.27
N ASN A 241 -21.25 6.49 11.75
CA ASN A 241 -21.94 7.63 11.13
C ASN A 241 -21.00 8.32 10.14
N TRP A 242 -21.44 8.45 8.91
CA TRP A 242 -20.72 9.22 7.89
C TRP A 242 -20.68 10.70 8.30
N ARG A 243 -19.50 11.29 8.18
CA ARG A 243 -19.25 12.71 8.42
C ARG A 243 -19.16 13.45 7.08
N ARG A 244 -18.80 14.74 7.12
CA ARG A 244 -18.67 15.55 5.91
C ARG A 244 -17.75 14.89 4.88
N ASP A 245 -18.25 14.73 3.65
CA ASP A 245 -17.50 14.26 2.50
C ASP A 245 -16.68 15.41 1.90
N LEU A 246 -15.47 15.11 1.47
CA LEU A 246 -14.61 16.03 0.74
C LEU A 246 -14.31 15.44 -0.64
N SER A 247 -14.52 16.23 -1.69
CA SER A 247 -14.14 15.90 -3.05
C SER A 247 -12.79 16.54 -3.38
N ILE A 248 -11.94 15.80 -4.06
CA ILE A 248 -10.66 16.26 -4.57
C ILE A 248 -10.76 16.26 -6.09
N SER A 249 -11.24 17.35 -6.65
CA SER A 249 -11.43 17.49 -8.09
C SER A 249 -10.64 18.67 -8.64
N ILE A 250 -10.23 18.55 -9.89
CA ILE A 250 -9.59 19.60 -10.66
C ILE A 250 -10.27 19.65 -12.01
N PRO A 251 -10.65 20.84 -12.53
CA PRO A 251 -11.17 20.94 -13.88
C PRO A 251 -10.17 20.36 -14.88
N GLU A 252 -10.66 19.46 -15.75
CA GLU A 252 -9.88 18.83 -16.83
C GLU A 252 -8.65 18.01 -16.40
N GLY A 253 -8.47 17.76 -15.08
CA GLY A 253 -7.38 16.97 -14.55
C GLY A 253 -7.85 15.80 -13.70
N SER A 254 -7.04 14.75 -13.63
CA SER A 254 -7.30 13.56 -12.81
C SER A 254 -6.49 13.59 -11.52
N VAL A 255 -7.11 13.14 -10.43
CA VAL A 255 -6.49 13.03 -9.10
C VAL A 255 -6.74 11.65 -8.55
N TYR A 256 -5.67 10.97 -8.18
CA TYR A 256 -5.66 9.60 -7.64
C TYR A 256 -5.08 9.60 -6.23
N PRO A 257 -5.89 9.81 -5.16
CA PRO A 257 -5.42 9.71 -3.79
C PRO A 257 -5.07 8.26 -3.46
N GLN A 258 -3.88 8.04 -2.89
CA GLN A 258 -3.29 6.72 -2.63
C GLN A 258 -2.79 6.54 -1.21
N GLY A 259 -2.86 7.59 -0.39
CA GLY A 259 -2.47 7.53 1.02
C GLY A 259 -3.10 8.64 1.84
N VAL A 260 -3.37 8.35 3.11
CA VAL A 260 -3.92 9.32 4.07
C VAL A 260 -3.33 9.07 5.46
N VAL A 261 -3.03 10.15 6.18
CA VAL A 261 -2.58 10.10 7.56
C VAL A 261 -3.06 11.35 8.30
N VAL A 262 -3.24 11.25 9.61
CA VAL A 262 -3.69 12.37 10.46
C VAL A 262 -2.66 12.67 11.52
N ALA A 263 -2.30 13.95 11.65
CA ALA A 263 -1.42 14.43 12.71
C ALA A 263 -2.18 14.45 14.04
N ASN A 264 -1.77 13.61 14.98
CA ASN A 264 -2.47 13.44 16.27
C ASN A 264 -2.56 14.73 17.12
N ASN A 265 -1.57 15.60 17.03
CA ASN A 265 -1.47 16.84 17.82
C ASN A 265 -2.35 17.98 17.28
N THR A 266 -2.46 18.10 15.95
CA THR A 266 -3.23 19.19 15.31
C THR A 266 -4.56 18.73 14.75
N GLY A 267 -4.70 17.43 14.41
CA GLY A 267 -5.82 16.87 13.67
C GLY A 267 -5.82 17.27 12.20
N ASP A 268 -4.70 17.76 11.69
CA ASP A 268 -4.50 18.01 10.26
C ASP A 268 -4.42 16.68 9.52
N ILE A 269 -5.08 16.62 8.37
CA ILE A 269 -5.15 15.42 7.53
C ILE A 269 -4.25 15.65 6.32
N PHE A 270 -3.34 14.72 6.08
CA PHE A 270 -2.49 14.72 4.91
C PHE A 270 -2.95 13.61 3.96
N VAL A 271 -3.15 13.98 2.68
CA VAL A 271 -3.52 13.07 1.61
C VAL A 271 -2.45 13.14 0.54
N THR A 272 -1.87 12.02 0.19
CA THR A 272 -0.94 11.90 -0.93
C THR A 272 -1.57 11.14 -2.10
N GLY A 273 -1.04 11.33 -3.28
CA GLY A 273 -1.50 10.66 -4.47
C GLY A 273 -0.76 11.13 -5.72
N THR A 274 -1.32 10.77 -6.85
CA THR A 274 -0.79 11.09 -8.18
C THR A 274 -1.79 11.95 -8.94
N THR A 275 -1.31 12.92 -9.71
CA THR A 275 -2.12 13.80 -10.54
C THR A 275 -1.43 14.13 -11.85
N ASN A 276 -2.23 14.33 -12.90
CA ASN A 276 -1.76 14.91 -14.17
C ASN A 276 -2.05 16.41 -14.27
N ALA A 277 -2.39 17.07 -13.16
CA ALA A 277 -2.73 18.49 -13.11
C ALA A 277 -1.84 19.26 -12.12
N ASN A 278 -1.66 20.54 -12.38
CA ASN A 278 -1.03 21.44 -11.43
C ASN A 278 -2.06 21.88 -10.38
N LEU A 279 -1.90 21.37 -9.16
CA LEU A 279 -2.83 21.59 -8.04
C LEU A 279 -2.81 23.02 -7.50
N GLN A 280 -1.75 23.78 -7.74
CA GLN A 280 -1.64 25.18 -7.34
C GLN A 280 -2.44 26.10 -8.24
N THR A 281 -2.39 25.86 -9.55
CA THR A 281 -3.06 26.70 -10.57
C THR A 281 -4.41 26.15 -10.99
N ASN A 282 -4.75 24.90 -10.60
CA ASN A 282 -5.91 24.14 -11.08
C ASN A 282 -5.96 23.98 -12.61
N ARG A 283 -4.81 23.84 -13.25
CA ARG A 283 -4.66 23.69 -14.70
C ARG A 283 -3.94 22.38 -15.05
N VAL A 284 -4.17 21.91 -16.27
CA VAL A 284 -3.37 20.87 -16.91
C VAL A 284 -2.49 21.53 -17.97
N PRO A 285 -1.28 21.03 -18.24
CA PRO A 285 -0.67 19.85 -17.62
C PRO A 285 -0.09 20.12 -16.23
N SER A 286 0.24 19.04 -15.55
CA SER A 286 1.17 19.01 -14.40
C SER A 286 2.58 19.42 -14.84
N THR A 287 3.54 19.42 -13.91
CA THR A 287 4.95 19.63 -14.25
C THR A 287 5.48 18.48 -15.12
N GLY A 288 5.04 17.23 -14.84
CA GLY A 288 5.39 16.02 -15.61
C GLY A 288 4.18 15.40 -16.33
N ASN A 289 4.33 14.15 -16.76
CA ASN A 289 3.21 13.35 -17.27
C ASN A 289 2.28 12.94 -16.10
N SER A 290 2.88 12.73 -14.92
CA SER A 290 2.19 12.63 -13.64
C SER A 290 3.09 13.14 -12.54
N ASP A 291 2.51 13.81 -11.54
CA ASP A 291 3.18 14.36 -10.38
C ASP A 291 2.65 13.73 -9.11
N LEU A 292 3.54 13.49 -8.17
CA LEU A 292 3.19 13.22 -6.78
C LEU A 292 2.64 14.51 -6.15
N PHE A 293 1.56 14.40 -5.37
CA PHE A 293 1.04 15.51 -4.59
C PHE A 293 0.88 15.16 -3.11
N ILE A 294 0.89 16.18 -2.26
CA ILE A 294 0.44 16.14 -0.88
C ILE A 294 -0.53 17.29 -0.67
N LEU A 295 -1.75 16.97 -0.25
CA LEU A 295 -2.75 17.94 0.19
C LEU A 295 -2.87 17.87 1.70
N LYS A 296 -3.02 19.02 2.33
CA LYS A 296 -3.30 19.15 3.75
C LYS A 296 -4.71 19.69 3.94
N TYR A 297 -5.47 19.09 4.84
CA TYR A 297 -6.76 19.60 5.31
C TYR A 297 -6.66 19.94 6.79
N ASP A 298 -7.05 21.14 7.18
CA ASP A 298 -7.18 21.49 8.58
C ASP A 298 -8.43 20.82 9.21
N ARG A 299 -8.59 20.96 10.52
CA ARG A 299 -9.76 20.42 11.24
C ARG A 299 -11.10 20.91 10.70
N SER A 300 -11.13 22.12 10.10
CA SER A 300 -12.34 22.66 9.47
C SER A 300 -12.65 22.05 8.09
N GLY A 301 -11.71 21.29 7.55
CA GLY A 301 -11.76 20.70 6.21
C GLY A 301 -11.34 21.68 5.11
N ARG A 302 -10.66 22.77 5.44
CA ARG A 302 -10.07 23.69 4.45
C ARG A 302 -8.83 23.04 3.85
N ARG A 303 -8.84 22.88 2.53
CA ARG A 303 -7.73 22.31 1.75
C ARG A 303 -6.65 23.34 1.50
N GLN A 304 -5.41 22.92 1.58
CA GLN A 304 -4.24 23.62 1.07
C GLN A 304 -3.30 22.65 0.35
N LEU A 305 -2.59 23.09 -0.67
CA LEU A 305 -1.50 22.32 -1.26
C LEU A 305 -0.33 22.36 -0.27
N PHE A 306 0.14 21.18 0.12
CA PHE A 306 1.30 21.07 0.97
C PHE A 306 2.57 20.92 0.12
N ALA A 307 2.54 20.04 -0.88
CA ALA A 307 3.63 19.86 -1.84
C ALA A 307 3.11 19.22 -3.14
N GLN A 308 3.80 19.48 -4.23
CA GLN A 308 3.69 18.77 -5.50
C GLN A 308 5.09 18.55 -6.05
N LEU A 309 5.38 17.35 -6.53
CA LEU A 309 6.69 16.96 -7.02
C LEU A 309 6.56 16.26 -8.37
N GLY A 310 7.20 16.82 -9.37
CA GLY A 310 7.29 16.28 -10.73
C GLY A 310 8.39 16.99 -11.51
N GLN A 311 8.78 16.44 -12.64
CA GLN A 311 9.72 17.00 -13.58
C GLN A 311 9.13 16.86 -15.00
N VAL A 312 9.42 17.81 -15.90
CA VAL A 312 8.92 17.80 -17.28
C VAL A 312 9.22 16.45 -17.95
N LEU A 313 8.20 15.87 -18.57
CA LEU A 313 8.20 14.54 -19.22
C LEU A 313 8.41 13.36 -18.26
N SER A 314 8.49 13.59 -16.96
CA SER A 314 8.63 12.50 -15.98
C SER A 314 7.28 11.94 -15.55
N ARG A 315 7.36 10.79 -14.89
CA ARG A 315 6.30 10.16 -14.12
C ARG A 315 6.75 10.03 -12.68
N THR A 316 6.02 10.65 -11.77
CA THR A 316 6.28 10.59 -10.33
C THR A 316 4.99 10.23 -9.62
N GLU A 317 4.99 9.11 -8.93
CA GLU A 317 3.81 8.54 -8.27
C GLU A 317 4.07 8.34 -6.79
N SER A 318 3.05 8.54 -5.98
CA SER A 318 3.10 8.21 -4.56
C SER A 318 2.24 6.98 -4.27
N ASN A 319 2.67 6.14 -3.33
CA ASN A 319 1.92 4.95 -2.91
C ASN A 319 1.62 4.97 -1.41
N SER A 320 2.41 5.66 -0.62
CA SER A 320 2.30 5.63 0.85
C SER A 320 2.76 6.94 1.48
N ILE A 321 2.21 7.24 2.66
CA ILE A 321 2.53 8.45 3.45
C ILE A 321 2.59 8.10 4.93
N ALA A 322 3.55 8.69 5.64
CA ALA A 322 3.63 8.62 7.10
C ALA A 322 4.07 9.97 7.69
N LEU A 323 3.85 10.15 8.98
CA LEU A 323 4.29 11.29 9.76
C LEU A 323 5.22 10.82 10.88
N ASP A 324 6.28 11.59 11.13
CA ASP A 324 7.03 11.44 12.37
C ASP A 324 6.39 12.25 13.52
N SER A 325 6.92 12.08 14.73
CA SER A 325 6.44 12.78 15.92
C SER A 325 6.63 14.30 15.87
N PHE A 326 7.47 14.80 14.96
CA PHE A 326 7.73 16.23 14.75
C PHE A 326 6.81 16.85 13.69
N GLY A 327 5.95 16.05 13.05
CA GLY A 327 5.06 16.47 11.97
C GLY A 327 5.75 16.59 10.61
N ASN A 328 6.95 16.01 10.45
CA ASN A 328 7.52 15.84 9.11
C ASN A 328 6.75 14.77 8.34
N VAL A 329 6.62 15.00 7.05
CA VAL A 329 5.85 14.14 6.13
C VAL A 329 6.83 13.34 5.29
N PHE A 330 6.62 12.03 5.27
CA PHE A 330 7.39 11.10 4.43
C PHE A 330 6.46 10.45 3.43
N VAL A 331 6.91 10.37 2.18
CA VAL A 331 6.15 9.78 1.08
C VAL A 331 7.02 8.75 0.36
N GLY A 332 6.48 7.55 0.21
CA GLY A 332 7.05 6.48 -0.60
C GLY A 332 6.33 6.34 -1.93
N GLY A 333 7.06 6.00 -2.99
CA GLY A 333 6.49 5.84 -4.31
C GLY A 333 7.53 5.44 -5.36
N MET A 334 7.34 5.89 -6.59
CA MET A 334 8.30 5.68 -7.68
C MET A 334 8.40 6.90 -8.60
N SER A 335 9.55 7.05 -9.28
CA SER A 335 9.76 8.10 -10.28
C SER A 335 10.86 7.72 -11.27
N ASN A 336 10.70 8.14 -12.52
CA ASN A 336 11.77 8.18 -13.51
C ASN A 336 12.45 9.54 -13.60
N ALA A 337 12.06 10.52 -12.76
CA ALA A 337 12.72 11.80 -12.64
C ALA A 337 14.02 11.69 -11.85
N ASN A 338 14.94 12.59 -12.13
CA ASN A 338 16.11 12.86 -11.30
C ASN A 338 15.99 14.29 -10.75
N PHE A 339 15.63 14.41 -9.48
CA PHE A 339 15.37 15.70 -8.81
C PHE A 339 16.64 16.36 -8.27
N GLU A 340 17.83 15.84 -8.62
CA GLU A 340 19.11 16.49 -8.37
C GLU A 340 19.32 17.67 -9.34
N PRO A 341 20.16 18.65 -9.01
CA PRO A 341 20.52 19.71 -9.95
C PRO A 341 21.03 19.13 -11.27
N GLU A 342 20.48 19.59 -12.40
CA GLU A 342 20.81 19.11 -13.75
C GLU A 342 20.50 17.63 -14.02
N GLY A 343 19.64 17.02 -13.18
CA GLY A 343 19.23 15.63 -13.35
C GLY A 343 18.30 15.43 -14.54
N GLU A 344 18.58 14.44 -15.37
CA GLU A 344 17.76 14.06 -16.52
C GLU A 344 16.66 13.06 -16.13
N VAL A 345 15.61 13.02 -16.96
CA VAL A 345 14.56 11.99 -16.86
C VAL A 345 15.14 10.69 -17.40
N GLY A 346 15.13 9.65 -16.58
CA GLY A 346 15.61 8.32 -16.94
C GLY A 346 14.54 7.46 -17.61
N GLU A 347 14.97 6.30 -18.15
CA GLU A 347 14.08 5.27 -18.68
C GLU A 347 13.50 4.38 -17.55
N SER A 348 14.23 4.27 -16.45
CA SER A 348 13.89 3.41 -15.31
C SER A 348 13.03 4.14 -14.28
N ASN A 349 12.02 3.45 -13.74
CA ASN A 349 11.33 3.90 -12.55
C ASN A 349 12.11 3.45 -11.31
N ARG A 350 12.57 4.41 -10.53
CA ARG A 350 13.23 4.16 -9.24
C ARG A 350 12.24 4.32 -8.09
N GLY A 351 12.34 3.50 -7.07
CA GLY A 351 11.68 3.76 -5.79
C GLY A 351 12.16 5.10 -5.24
N ILE A 352 11.25 5.92 -4.75
CA ILE A 352 11.55 7.20 -4.10
C ILE A 352 11.02 7.22 -2.68
N LEU A 353 11.85 7.75 -1.77
CA LEU A 353 11.45 8.13 -0.43
C LEU A 353 11.75 9.62 -0.26
N VAL A 354 10.72 10.41 0.00
CA VAL A 354 10.83 11.87 0.06
C VAL A 354 10.43 12.34 1.46
N LYS A 355 11.27 13.21 2.07
CA LYS A 355 10.95 13.88 3.34
C LYS A 355 10.64 15.35 3.11
N TYR A 356 9.53 15.79 3.69
CA TYR A 356 9.16 17.20 3.83
C TYR A 356 9.10 17.57 5.31
N ASN A 357 9.48 18.79 5.65
CA ASN A 357 9.23 19.32 6.99
C ASN A 357 7.75 19.69 7.16
N SER A 358 7.36 20.07 8.39
CA SER A 358 5.97 20.44 8.71
C SER A 358 5.42 21.65 7.95
N LEU A 359 6.29 22.40 7.25
CA LEU A 359 5.94 23.55 6.42
C LEU A 359 5.82 23.20 4.92
N GLY A 360 6.04 21.93 4.52
CA GLY A 360 5.97 21.48 3.14
C GLY A 360 7.27 21.70 2.33
N VAL A 361 8.38 22.03 3.00
CA VAL A 361 9.66 22.18 2.34
C VAL A 361 10.36 20.84 2.27
N ARG A 362 10.69 20.38 1.04
CA ARG A 362 11.44 19.15 0.81
C ARG A 362 12.81 19.24 1.49
N GLN A 363 13.11 18.26 2.33
CA GLN A 363 14.38 18.14 3.04
C GLN A 363 15.38 17.32 2.27
N TRP A 364 14.92 16.16 1.79
CA TRP A 364 15.73 15.24 0.99
C TRP A 364 14.83 14.30 0.18
N ILE A 365 15.43 13.66 -0.80
CA ILE A 365 14.90 12.54 -1.57
C ILE A 365 15.94 11.43 -1.61
N GLN A 366 15.50 10.20 -1.41
CA GLN A 366 16.31 8.99 -1.55
C GLN A 366 15.77 8.17 -2.71
N TYR A 367 16.68 7.58 -3.49
CA TYR A 367 16.31 6.73 -4.61
C TYR A 367 16.70 5.30 -4.32
N LEU A 368 15.84 4.38 -4.70
CA LEU A 368 16.05 2.94 -4.63
C LEU A 368 16.00 2.38 -6.04
N GLY A 369 17.04 1.70 -6.45
CA GLY A 369 17.21 1.14 -7.80
C GLY A 369 18.02 2.01 -8.75
N PRO A 370 18.47 1.42 -9.87
CA PRO A 370 19.34 2.09 -10.84
C PRO A 370 18.59 3.10 -11.70
N ILE A 371 19.35 4.03 -12.29
CA ILE A 371 18.81 5.07 -13.17
C ILE A 371 18.64 4.60 -14.61
N ASP A 372 19.37 3.57 -15.01
CA ASP A 372 19.48 3.08 -16.39
C ASP A 372 18.84 1.69 -16.58
N GLY A 373 18.53 1.34 -17.83
CA GLY A 373 18.18 -0.01 -18.25
C GLY A 373 16.76 -0.43 -17.89
N ASN A 374 15.71 0.09 -18.45
CA ASN A 374 14.28 -0.36 -18.39
C ASN A 374 13.92 -1.21 -17.14
N ARG A 375 14.24 -0.68 -15.97
CA ARG A 375 14.05 -1.34 -14.67
C ARG A 375 12.99 -0.60 -13.87
N THR A 376 12.34 -1.30 -12.97
CA THR A 376 11.30 -0.72 -12.12
C THR A 376 11.51 -1.14 -10.68
N THR A 377 11.56 -0.17 -9.80
CA THR A 377 11.47 -0.32 -8.36
C THR A 377 10.38 0.62 -7.86
N ALA A 378 9.56 0.18 -6.94
CA ALA A 378 8.54 1.01 -6.31
C ALA A 378 8.49 0.75 -4.82
N ILE A 379 8.42 1.79 -4.02
CA ILE A 379 8.07 1.71 -2.59
C ILE A 379 6.55 1.73 -2.51
N ASN A 380 5.96 0.64 -2.00
CA ASN A 380 4.50 0.47 -1.94
C ASN A 380 3.91 0.84 -0.57
N ALA A 381 4.69 0.63 0.51
CA ALA A 381 4.28 1.01 1.84
C ALA A 381 5.48 1.54 2.64
N LEU A 382 5.20 2.41 3.59
CA LEU A 382 6.17 2.91 4.54
C LEU A 382 5.53 3.08 5.92
N SER A 383 6.35 2.94 6.94
CA SER A 383 5.97 3.17 8.34
C SER A 383 7.15 3.80 9.08
N ILE A 384 6.86 4.52 10.15
CA ILE A 384 7.85 5.17 11.01
C ILE A 384 7.57 4.75 12.45
N ASP A 385 8.58 4.24 13.14
CA ASP A 385 8.46 3.91 14.55
C ASP A 385 8.62 5.14 15.46
N SER A 386 8.43 4.93 16.75
CA SER A 386 8.58 6.00 17.76
C SER A 386 10.01 6.51 17.92
N GLU A 387 11.00 5.78 17.41
CA GLU A 387 12.43 6.16 17.43
C GLU A 387 12.83 6.94 16.17
N GLY A 388 11.92 7.05 15.18
CA GLY A 388 12.14 7.72 13.91
C GLY A 388 12.80 6.83 12.85
N ASN A 389 12.87 5.51 13.07
CA ASN A 389 13.29 4.57 12.03
C ASN A 389 12.21 4.45 10.96
N ILE A 390 12.64 4.44 9.70
CA ILE A 390 11.75 4.35 8.55
C ILE A 390 11.84 2.92 7.99
N PHE A 391 10.70 2.29 7.87
CA PHE A 391 10.56 0.97 7.26
C PHE A 391 9.81 1.12 5.95
N THR A 392 10.35 0.52 4.89
CA THR A 392 9.72 0.53 3.57
C THR A 392 9.60 -0.89 3.05
N THR A 393 8.55 -1.13 2.29
CA THR A 393 8.39 -2.35 1.51
C THR A 393 7.92 -2.00 0.11
N GLY A 394 8.26 -2.86 -0.85
CA GLY A 394 7.95 -2.56 -2.23
C GLY A 394 8.25 -3.71 -3.16
N GLN A 395 8.40 -3.39 -4.43
CA GLN A 395 8.65 -4.35 -5.49
C GLN A 395 9.75 -3.87 -6.44
N SER A 396 10.49 -4.81 -7.01
CA SER A 396 11.55 -4.54 -7.97
C SER A 396 11.64 -5.65 -9.01
N ASN A 397 11.94 -5.32 -10.26
CA ASN A 397 12.25 -6.29 -11.31
C ASN A 397 13.76 -6.49 -11.51
N HIS A 398 14.58 -6.06 -10.56
CA HIS A 398 16.02 -6.21 -10.55
C HIS A 398 16.55 -6.39 -9.13
N MET A 399 17.86 -6.65 -9.01
CA MET A 399 18.50 -6.77 -7.70
C MET A 399 18.37 -5.48 -6.89
N VAL A 400 17.86 -5.59 -5.69
CA VAL A 400 17.97 -4.60 -4.63
C VAL A 400 18.92 -5.19 -3.61
N ASP A 401 19.91 -4.46 -3.14
CA ASP A 401 20.94 -4.90 -2.18
C ASP A 401 21.95 -5.98 -2.70
N GLY A 402 22.07 -6.18 -4.01
CA GLY A 402 23.04 -7.12 -4.61
C GLY A 402 22.59 -8.59 -4.57
N ARG A 403 21.37 -8.91 -4.16
CA ARG A 403 20.80 -10.26 -4.22
C ARG A 403 20.01 -10.45 -5.48
N GLN A 404 20.31 -11.54 -6.22
CA GLN A 404 19.60 -11.92 -7.42
C GLN A 404 18.43 -12.82 -7.03
N ASN A 405 17.22 -12.31 -7.17
CA ASN A 405 16.00 -13.09 -7.16
C ASN A 405 15.62 -13.39 -8.61
N GLY A 406 14.76 -14.33 -8.87
CA GLY A 406 14.51 -14.91 -10.18
C GLY A 406 14.15 -13.96 -11.33
N ILE A 407 13.57 -14.47 -12.40
CA ILE A 407 13.07 -13.67 -13.52
C ILE A 407 11.65 -13.21 -13.15
N GLY A 408 11.45 -11.92 -12.91
CA GLY A 408 10.14 -11.37 -12.57
C GLY A 408 10.20 -10.15 -11.65
N MET A 409 9.07 -9.83 -11.01
CA MET A 409 8.99 -8.81 -9.96
C MET A 409 9.26 -9.47 -8.61
N ASP A 410 10.21 -8.92 -7.87
CA ASP A 410 10.54 -9.32 -6.52
C ASP A 410 10.03 -8.28 -5.52
N TYR A 411 9.77 -8.72 -4.29
CA TYR A 411 9.34 -7.85 -3.17
C TYR A 411 10.50 -7.67 -2.20
N PHE A 412 10.62 -6.49 -1.62
CA PHE A 412 11.61 -6.14 -0.61
C PHE A 412 10.98 -5.46 0.60
#